data_479bce9198a1b84ecd85c222b0f9d4f8
#
_entry.id   479bce9198a1b84ecd85c222b0f9d4f8
#
_cell.length_a   1.000
_cell.length_b   1.000
_cell.length_c   1.000
_cell.angle_alpha   90.00
_cell.angle_beta   90.00
_cell.angle_gamma   90.00
#
_symmetry.space_group_name_H-M   'P 1'
#
loop_
_entity.id
_entity.type
_entity.pdbx_description
1 polymer ?
#
loop_
_entity_poly.entity_id
_entity_poly.type
_entity_poly.pdbx_seq_one_letter_code
_entity_poly.pdbx_strand_id
1 'polypeptide(L)'
;MMAVRAGVVAMVMPLTLLSEGALAARPQPEPLSRGPEPVLALGRFAGYGHGQTAVTYDPKLVPAGSAAAVAYVPTADGRASVQLRAQGLLPNRKYGAHVHTNACGAKGEDAGPHFQHVQDPKTPSTDPKYANPRNEIWLDLTTDGQGNGFSRATVERRFAERRPHSVIVHADHTHTGAGHAGQAGPRLACINVDF
;
A
#
# COMPACT_ATOMS: atom_id res chain seq x y z
N MET A 1 -19.58 90.35 51.99
CA MET A 1 -19.45 88.91 51.84
C MET A 1 -19.30 88.61 50.36
N MET A 2 -18.09 88.45 49.88
CA MET A 2 -17.75 88.22 48.48
C MET A 2 -17.40 86.71 48.28
N ALA A 3 -18.13 86.04 47.38
CA ALA A 3 -17.87 84.67 47.02
C ALA A 3 -16.95 84.67 45.80
N VAL A 4 -15.80 84.03 45.96
CA VAL A 4 -14.82 83.75 44.87
C VAL A 4 -15.20 82.45 44.18
N ARG A 5 -15.46 82.49 42.85
CA ARG A 5 -15.65 81.33 42.00
C ARG A 5 -14.31 80.95 41.42
N ALA A 6 -13.86 79.73 41.74
CA ALA A 6 -12.74 79.12 41.11
C ALA A 6 -13.15 78.41 39.77
N GLY A 7 -12.54 78.84 38.67
CA GLY A 7 -12.72 78.25 37.36
C GLY A 7 -11.78 77.04 37.18
N VAL A 8 -12.34 75.90 36.81
CA VAL A 8 -11.57 74.70 36.43
C VAL A 8 -11.33 74.75 34.93
N VAL A 9 -10.07 74.84 34.51
CA VAL A 9 -9.63 74.71 33.11
C VAL A 9 -9.43 73.25 32.81
N ALA A 10 -10.26 72.68 31.99
CA ALA A 10 -10.09 71.32 31.48
C ALA A 10 -9.08 71.32 30.33
N MET A 11 -7.95 70.66 30.53
CA MET A 11 -6.90 70.45 29.54
C MET A 11 -7.26 69.25 28.72
N VAL A 12 -7.67 69.44 27.46
CA VAL A 12 -7.95 68.35 26.48
C VAL A 12 -6.64 67.98 25.83
N MET A 13 -6.13 66.77 26.17
CA MET A 13 -5.00 66.18 25.45
C MET A 13 -5.50 65.44 24.16
N PRO A 14 -4.87 65.63 23.01
CA PRO A 14 -5.21 64.91 21.82
C PRO A 14 -4.67 63.43 21.94
N LEU A 15 -5.56 62.49 21.80
CA LEU A 15 -5.27 61.04 21.71
C LEU A 15 -4.67 60.74 20.33
N THR A 16 -3.35 60.57 20.25
CA THR A 16 -2.70 60.13 19.01
C THR A 16 -2.95 58.61 18.83
N LEU A 17 -3.76 58.27 17.85
CA LEU A 17 -3.94 56.90 17.38
C LEU A 17 -2.64 56.40 16.73
N LEU A 18 -1.89 55.58 17.45
CA LEU A 18 -0.82 54.78 16.87
C LEU A 18 -1.45 53.72 15.94
N SER A 19 -1.28 53.90 14.64
CA SER A 19 -1.63 52.84 13.66
C SER A 19 -0.66 51.70 13.84
N GLU A 20 -1.11 50.59 14.44
CA GLU A 20 -0.38 49.31 14.42
C GLU A 20 -0.30 48.86 12.97
N GLY A 21 0.90 48.97 12.40
CA GLY A 21 1.23 48.37 11.10
C GLY A 21 1.06 46.85 11.18
N ALA A 22 0.07 46.32 10.47
CA ALA A 22 -0.10 44.92 10.31
C ALA A 22 1.17 44.34 9.67
N LEU A 23 1.97 43.61 10.46
CA LEU A 23 3.05 42.80 9.97
C LEU A 23 2.43 41.69 9.07
N ALA A 24 2.56 41.84 7.76
CA ALA A 24 2.17 40.79 6.82
C ALA A 24 2.88 39.52 7.20
N ALA A 25 2.13 38.49 7.61
CA ALA A 25 2.66 37.17 7.91
C ALA A 25 3.37 36.64 6.65
N ARG A 26 4.64 36.31 6.80
CA ARG A 26 5.39 35.65 5.73
C ARG A 26 4.67 34.34 5.38
N PRO A 27 4.43 34.05 4.08
CA PRO A 27 3.88 32.75 3.69
C PRO A 27 4.80 31.66 4.23
N GLN A 28 4.24 30.79 5.04
CA GLN A 28 4.98 29.60 5.50
C GLN A 28 5.26 28.73 4.27
N PRO A 29 6.48 28.19 4.11
CA PRO A 29 6.75 27.24 3.04
C PRO A 29 5.77 26.07 3.21
N GLU A 30 5.01 25.78 2.15
CA GLU A 30 4.15 24.61 2.12
C GLU A 30 4.99 23.36 2.42
N PRO A 31 4.52 22.43 3.25
CA PRO A 31 5.25 21.21 3.49
C PRO A 31 5.43 20.51 2.13
N LEU A 32 6.68 20.28 1.76
CA LEU A 32 7.02 19.48 0.57
C LEU A 32 6.19 18.20 0.65
N SER A 33 5.33 17.97 -0.34
CA SER A 33 4.55 16.73 -0.40
C SER A 33 5.54 15.57 -0.41
N ARG A 34 5.64 14.85 0.71
CA ARG A 34 6.44 13.63 0.76
C ARG A 34 5.91 12.71 -0.32
N GLY A 35 6.79 12.31 -1.21
CA GLY A 35 6.47 11.26 -2.17
C GLY A 35 6.02 10.00 -1.42
N PRO A 36 5.43 9.01 -2.12
CA PRO A 36 5.01 7.78 -1.48
C PRO A 36 6.19 7.14 -0.75
N GLU A 37 5.96 6.80 0.53
CA GLU A 37 6.97 6.18 1.40
C GLU A 37 7.15 4.70 1.02
N PRO A 38 8.34 4.13 1.19
CA PRO A 38 8.54 2.69 1.08
C PRO A 38 7.70 1.95 2.12
N VAL A 39 7.18 0.77 1.74
CA VAL A 39 6.42 -0.11 2.64
C VAL A 39 7.18 -1.42 2.81
N LEU A 40 7.22 -1.95 4.03
CA LEU A 40 7.71 -3.28 4.35
C LEU A 40 6.67 -4.01 5.19
N ALA A 41 6.09 -5.07 4.66
CA ALA A 41 5.23 -5.98 5.38
C ALA A 41 5.99 -7.28 5.69
N LEU A 42 5.91 -7.74 6.93
CA LEU A 42 6.48 -9.00 7.41
C LEU A 42 5.38 -9.84 8.01
N GLY A 43 5.37 -11.15 7.73
CA GLY A 43 4.38 -12.05 8.29
C GLY A 43 4.88 -13.49 8.42
N ARG A 44 4.43 -14.18 9.47
CA ARG A 44 4.49 -15.63 9.59
C ARG A 44 3.13 -16.21 9.29
N PHE A 45 3.09 -17.16 8.40
CA PHE A 45 1.85 -17.82 8.01
C PHE A 45 1.31 -18.67 9.16
N ALA A 46 0.04 -18.45 9.48
CA ALA A 46 -0.72 -19.22 10.47
C ALA A 46 -2.17 -19.34 9.99
N GLY A 47 -2.99 -20.11 10.68
CA GLY A 47 -4.44 -20.10 10.46
C GLY A 47 -5.02 -18.72 10.69
N TYR A 48 -6.14 -18.40 10.02
CA TYR A 48 -6.80 -17.11 10.18
C TYR A 48 -7.17 -16.83 11.64
N GLY A 49 -6.86 -15.62 12.11
CA GLY A 49 -7.15 -15.19 13.47
C GLY A 49 -6.97 -13.68 13.63
N HIS A 50 -7.43 -13.15 14.77
CA HIS A 50 -7.34 -11.72 15.05
C HIS A 50 -5.88 -11.25 15.11
N GLY A 51 -5.54 -10.19 14.39
CA GLY A 51 -4.19 -9.62 14.37
C GLY A 51 -3.18 -10.37 13.48
N GLN A 52 -3.59 -11.38 12.74
CA GLN A 52 -2.72 -12.06 11.79
C GLN A 52 -2.42 -11.17 10.57
N THR A 53 -1.13 -10.98 10.30
CA THR A 53 -0.65 -10.26 9.11
C THR A 53 -0.48 -11.20 7.91
N ALA A 54 -0.30 -12.51 8.16
CA ALA A 54 -0.15 -13.53 7.12
C ALA A 54 -0.94 -14.80 7.47
N VAL A 55 -1.73 -15.28 6.51
CA VAL A 55 -2.67 -16.40 6.68
C VAL A 55 -2.32 -17.50 5.69
N THR A 56 -2.26 -18.77 6.15
CA THR A 56 -2.23 -19.94 5.27
C THR A 56 -3.62 -20.56 5.19
N TYR A 57 -4.06 -20.83 3.97
CA TYR A 57 -5.32 -21.54 3.66
C TYR A 57 -5.07 -23.01 3.37
N ASP A 58 -3.84 -23.36 2.94
CA ASP A 58 -3.39 -24.73 2.76
C ASP A 58 -2.05 -24.96 3.45
N PRO A 59 -2.05 -25.43 4.70
CA PRO A 59 -0.81 -25.64 5.46
C PRO A 59 0.04 -26.84 4.94
N LYS A 60 -0.46 -27.64 4.00
CA LYS A 60 0.32 -28.67 3.33
C LYS A 60 1.26 -28.06 2.29
N LEU A 61 0.84 -27.00 1.62
CA LEU A 61 1.57 -26.33 0.54
C LEU A 61 2.27 -25.04 1.01
N VAL A 62 1.70 -24.34 1.99
CA VAL A 62 2.31 -23.20 2.69
C VAL A 62 2.28 -23.51 4.20
N PRO A 63 3.32 -24.15 4.75
CA PRO A 63 3.33 -24.62 6.14
C PRO A 63 3.14 -23.47 7.13
N ALA A 64 2.38 -23.73 8.21
CA ALA A 64 2.32 -22.82 9.34
C ALA A 64 3.71 -22.59 9.93
N GLY A 65 4.06 -21.34 10.27
CA GLY A 65 5.40 -20.95 10.70
C GLY A 65 6.35 -20.54 9.59
N SER A 66 6.06 -20.88 8.30
CA SER A 66 6.77 -20.28 7.17
C SER A 66 6.52 -18.76 7.13
N ALA A 67 7.35 -18.02 6.43
CA ALA A 67 7.34 -16.57 6.50
C ALA A 67 7.35 -15.92 5.11
N ALA A 68 6.80 -14.72 5.02
CA ALA A 68 6.94 -13.85 3.86
C ALA A 68 7.32 -12.42 4.27
N ALA A 69 8.04 -11.76 3.37
CA ALA A 69 8.31 -10.33 3.43
C ALA A 69 7.93 -9.72 2.08
N VAL A 70 7.16 -8.64 2.11
CA VAL A 70 6.81 -7.86 0.92
C VAL A 70 7.34 -6.45 1.09
N ALA A 71 8.12 -5.99 0.13
CA ALA A 71 8.61 -4.61 0.09
C ALA A 71 8.04 -3.89 -1.14
N TYR A 72 7.48 -2.70 -0.93
CA TYR A 72 7.15 -1.74 -1.97
C TYR A 72 8.14 -0.57 -1.89
N VAL A 73 8.85 -0.30 -2.96
CA VAL A 73 9.88 0.75 -3.01
C VAL A 73 9.59 1.68 -4.19
N PRO A 74 9.04 2.87 -3.95
CA PRO A 74 8.83 3.87 -4.99
C PRO A 74 10.17 4.41 -5.49
N THR A 75 10.23 4.73 -6.78
CA THR A 75 11.39 5.33 -7.43
C THR A 75 11.11 6.77 -7.85
N ALA A 76 12.16 7.58 -8.05
CA ALA A 76 12.01 9.02 -8.35
C ALA A 76 11.29 9.28 -9.68
N ASP A 77 11.37 8.33 -10.62
CA ASP A 77 10.78 8.42 -11.97
C ASP A 77 9.28 8.08 -12.05
N GLY A 78 8.61 7.95 -10.90
CA GLY A 78 7.17 7.67 -10.86
C GLY A 78 6.81 6.18 -10.88
N ARG A 79 7.80 5.29 -10.99
CA ARG A 79 7.64 3.84 -10.90
C ARG A 79 7.80 3.34 -9.47
N ALA A 80 7.62 2.05 -9.28
CA ALA A 80 7.95 1.37 -8.02
C ALA A 80 8.44 -0.06 -8.29
N SER A 81 9.10 -0.63 -7.29
CA SER A 81 9.44 -2.05 -7.25
C SER A 81 8.63 -2.73 -6.15
N VAL A 82 8.00 -3.85 -6.47
CA VAL A 82 7.42 -4.75 -5.46
C VAL A 82 8.29 -6.01 -5.40
N GLN A 83 8.66 -6.42 -4.19
CA GLN A 83 9.48 -7.59 -3.96
C GLN A 83 8.77 -8.52 -2.99
N LEU A 84 8.81 -9.82 -3.27
CA LEU A 84 8.34 -10.88 -2.39
C LEU A 84 9.52 -11.79 -2.02
N ARG A 85 9.75 -12.00 -0.73
CA ARG A 85 10.60 -13.07 -0.21
C ARG A 85 9.75 -14.04 0.58
N ALA A 86 9.97 -15.33 0.37
CA ALA A 86 9.33 -16.39 1.13
C ALA A 86 10.39 -17.28 1.75
N GLN A 87 10.10 -17.86 2.92
CA GLN A 87 10.98 -18.77 3.65
C GLN A 87 10.18 -19.92 4.27
N GLY A 88 10.73 -21.13 4.17
CA GLY A 88 10.12 -22.32 4.76
C GLY A 88 8.89 -22.82 4.04
N LEU A 89 8.72 -22.48 2.75
CA LEU A 89 7.74 -23.10 1.87
C LEU A 89 8.23 -24.51 1.46
N LEU A 90 7.44 -25.24 0.67
CA LEU A 90 7.92 -26.53 0.13
C LEU A 90 9.12 -26.29 -0.79
N PRO A 91 10.18 -27.11 -0.69
CA PRO A 91 11.37 -26.95 -1.50
C PRO A 91 11.14 -27.32 -2.98
N ASN A 92 11.92 -26.68 -3.87
CA ASN A 92 11.93 -26.93 -5.31
C ASN A 92 10.54 -26.84 -5.97
N ARG A 93 9.67 -25.96 -5.44
CA ARG A 93 8.29 -25.81 -5.90
C ARG A 93 8.06 -24.44 -6.57
N LYS A 94 7.26 -24.46 -7.63
CA LYS A 94 6.76 -23.26 -8.29
C LYS A 94 5.49 -22.79 -7.61
N TYR A 95 5.39 -21.48 -7.37
CA TYR A 95 4.22 -20.79 -6.84
C TYR A 95 3.93 -19.56 -7.70
N GLY A 96 2.66 -19.31 -8.01
CA GLY A 96 2.23 -18.02 -8.48
C GLY A 96 2.08 -17.06 -7.29
N ALA A 97 2.26 -15.79 -7.53
CA ALA A 97 1.93 -14.78 -6.51
C ALA A 97 1.51 -13.47 -7.16
N HIS A 98 0.45 -12.88 -6.63
CA HIS A 98 -0.12 -11.64 -7.17
C HIS A 98 -0.51 -10.67 -6.06
N VAL A 99 -0.44 -9.38 -6.42
CA VAL A 99 -1.01 -8.32 -5.58
C VAL A 99 -2.53 -8.29 -5.78
N HIS A 100 -3.27 -8.23 -4.67
CA HIS A 100 -4.74 -8.28 -4.63
C HIS A 100 -5.37 -7.03 -4.04
N THR A 101 -6.64 -6.78 -4.41
CA THR A 101 -7.34 -5.53 -4.08
C THR A 101 -7.68 -5.38 -2.61
N ASN A 102 -8.01 -6.48 -1.90
CA ASN A 102 -8.49 -6.44 -0.53
C ASN A 102 -7.45 -7.03 0.44
N ALA A 103 -7.65 -6.79 1.72
CA ALA A 103 -6.89 -7.44 2.78
C ALA A 103 -7.20 -8.95 2.85
N CYS A 104 -6.30 -9.70 3.48
CA CYS A 104 -6.49 -11.11 3.79
C CYS A 104 -7.69 -11.30 4.72
N GLY A 105 -8.51 -12.31 4.44
CA GLY A 105 -9.62 -12.72 5.30
C GLY A 105 -9.55 -14.19 5.68
N ALA A 106 -10.66 -14.72 6.15
CA ALA A 106 -10.78 -16.12 6.57
C ALA A 106 -10.62 -17.11 5.40
N LYS A 107 -10.91 -16.66 4.19
CA LYS A 107 -10.82 -17.41 2.95
C LYS A 107 -9.94 -16.67 1.95
N GLY A 108 -9.31 -17.39 1.03
CA GLY A 108 -8.48 -16.79 -0.01
C GLY A 108 -9.24 -15.79 -0.89
N GLU A 109 -10.52 -16.02 -1.13
CA GLU A 109 -11.40 -15.19 -1.95
C GLU A 109 -11.65 -13.81 -1.34
N ASP A 110 -11.54 -13.65 -0.02
CA ASP A 110 -11.72 -12.38 0.69
C ASP A 110 -10.72 -11.32 0.24
N ALA A 111 -9.53 -11.72 -0.22
CA ALA A 111 -8.52 -10.83 -0.79
C ALA A 111 -8.97 -10.15 -2.12
N GLY A 112 -10.12 -10.53 -2.64
CA GLY A 112 -10.66 -9.96 -3.88
C GLY A 112 -9.93 -10.39 -5.14
N PRO A 113 -10.12 -9.68 -6.27
CA PRO A 113 -9.43 -9.96 -7.53
C PRO A 113 -7.97 -9.47 -7.49
N HIS A 114 -7.20 -9.81 -8.52
CA HIS A 114 -5.90 -9.18 -8.78
C HIS A 114 -6.05 -7.66 -8.88
N PHE A 115 -5.09 -6.94 -8.34
CA PHE A 115 -5.03 -5.51 -8.57
C PHE A 115 -4.61 -5.25 -10.02
N GLN A 116 -5.42 -4.50 -10.75
CA GLN A 116 -5.16 -4.06 -12.12
C GLN A 116 -5.13 -2.54 -12.19
N HIS A 117 -4.12 -1.95 -12.83
CA HIS A 117 -4.08 -0.51 -13.07
C HIS A 117 -5.23 -0.08 -13.99
N VAL A 118 -5.46 -0.81 -15.07
CA VAL A 118 -6.64 -0.69 -15.93
C VAL A 118 -7.51 -1.92 -15.69
N GLN A 119 -8.68 -1.70 -15.11
CA GLN A 119 -9.59 -2.79 -14.75
C GLN A 119 -10.22 -3.44 -15.99
N ASP A 120 -10.22 -4.76 -16.00
CA ASP A 120 -11.05 -5.54 -16.92
C ASP A 120 -12.52 -5.35 -16.52
N PRO A 121 -13.41 -5.04 -17.47
CA PRO A 121 -14.85 -5.01 -17.20
C PRO A 121 -15.43 -6.38 -16.83
N LYS A 122 -14.69 -7.48 -17.05
CA LYS A 122 -15.07 -8.85 -16.67
C LYS A 122 -14.27 -9.33 -15.47
N THR A 123 -14.96 -10.00 -14.53
CA THR A 123 -14.34 -10.66 -13.37
C THR A 123 -14.82 -12.11 -13.30
N PRO A 124 -13.92 -13.10 -13.18
CA PRO A 124 -12.45 -12.98 -13.17
C PRO A 124 -11.89 -12.55 -14.52
N SER A 125 -10.83 -11.75 -14.50
CA SER A 125 -10.09 -11.36 -15.69
C SER A 125 -9.22 -12.51 -16.21
N THR A 126 -9.38 -12.86 -17.48
CA THR A 126 -8.59 -13.89 -18.17
C THR A 126 -8.15 -13.44 -19.56
N ASP A 127 -8.42 -12.19 -19.92
CA ASP A 127 -7.98 -11.57 -21.16
C ASP A 127 -6.54 -11.06 -21.00
N PRO A 128 -5.57 -11.52 -21.81
CA PRO A 128 -4.19 -11.03 -21.77
C PRO A 128 -4.03 -9.51 -21.95
N LYS A 129 -5.04 -8.83 -22.47
CA LYS A 129 -5.07 -7.38 -22.57
C LYS A 129 -5.05 -6.74 -21.16
N TYR A 130 -5.71 -7.36 -20.19
CA TYR A 130 -5.82 -6.87 -18.80
C TYR A 130 -4.99 -7.69 -17.84
N ALA A 131 -5.06 -9.04 -17.93
CA ALA A 131 -4.30 -9.97 -17.09
C ALA A 131 -2.90 -10.17 -17.68
N ASN A 132 -1.97 -9.26 -17.35
CA ASN A 132 -0.59 -9.29 -17.80
C ASN A 132 0.32 -8.48 -16.85
N PRO A 133 1.65 -8.74 -16.82
CA PRO A 133 2.57 -8.13 -15.85
C PRO A 133 2.81 -6.62 -16.03
N ARG A 134 2.28 -5.96 -17.08
CA ARG A 134 2.30 -4.50 -17.23
C ARG A 134 1.09 -3.83 -16.59
N ASN A 135 0.03 -4.60 -16.37
CA ASN A 135 -1.23 -4.13 -15.79
C ASN A 135 -1.49 -4.68 -14.40
N GLU A 136 -0.97 -5.86 -14.08
CA GLU A 136 -1.00 -6.52 -12.78
C GLU A 136 0.41 -6.62 -12.19
N ILE A 137 0.52 -7.02 -10.94
CA ILE A 137 1.80 -7.20 -10.27
C ILE A 137 1.95 -8.70 -9.98
N TRP A 138 2.75 -9.36 -10.82
CA TRP A 138 3.04 -10.79 -10.72
C TRP A 138 4.39 -11.01 -10.04
N LEU A 139 4.37 -11.82 -9.01
CA LEU A 139 5.49 -12.10 -8.13
C LEU A 139 5.75 -13.62 -8.05
N ASP A 140 5.53 -14.32 -9.17
CA ASP A 140 5.78 -15.74 -9.27
C ASP A 140 7.19 -16.10 -8.81
N LEU A 141 7.32 -17.18 -8.06
CA LEU A 141 8.60 -17.60 -7.52
C LEU A 141 8.77 -19.11 -7.60
N THR A 142 10.03 -19.52 -7.63
CA THR A 142 10.41 -20.92 -7.43
C THR A 142 11.28 -21.00 -6.19
N THR A 143 10.95 -21.92 -5.28
CA THR A 143 11.73 -22.12 -4.06
C THR A 143 12.97 -22.96 -4.32
N ASP A 144 14.01 -22.68 -3.55
CA ASP A 144 15.24 -23.49 -3.49
C ASP A 144 15.03 -24.79 -2.69
N GLY A 145 16.11 -25.58 -2.52
CA GLY A 145 16.10 -26.81 -1.73
C GLY A 145 15.81 -26.64 -0.23
N GLN A 146 15.83 -25.41 0.27
CA GLN A 146 15.50 -25.03 1.65
C GLN A 146 14.11 -24.39 1.78
N GLY A 147 13.36 -24.29 0.68
CA GLY A 147 12.04 -23.67 0.67
C GLY A 147 12.06 -22.14 0.67
N ASN A 148 13.18 -21.50 0.31
CA ASN A 148 13.27 -20.07 0.16
C ASN A 148 13.01 -19.66 -1.28
N GLY A 149 12.29 -18.56 -1.47
CA GLY A 149 12.01 -18.01 -2.78
C GLY A 149 12.07 -16.49 -2.80
N PHE A 150 12.31 -15.94 -3.97
CA PHE A 150 12.35 -14.50 -4.20
C PHE A 150 11.76 -14.16 -5.56
N SER A 151 11.00 -13.06 -5.59
CA SER A 151 10.50 -12.48 -6.81
C SER A 151 10.50 -10.96 -6.74
N ARG A 152 10.53 -10.30 -7.90
CA ARG A 152 10.48 -8.85 -8.04
C ARG A 152 9.70 -8.47 -9.29
N ALA A 153 8.80 -7.52 -9.13
CA ALA A 153 8.10 -6.87 -10.24
C ALA A 153 8.39 -5.37 -10.25
N THR A 154 8.43 -4.78 -11.44
CA THR A 154 8.42 -3.32 -11.61
C THR A 154 7.00 -2.88 -11.87
N VAL A 155 6.56 -1.87 -11.14
CA VAL A 155 5.25 -1.24 -11.28
C VAL A 155 5.45 0.06 -12.06
N GLU A 156 4.92 0.12 -13.27
CA GLU A 156 5.10 1.26 -14.18
C GLU A 156 4.40 2.54 -13.69
N ARG A 157 3.40 2.40 -12.84
CA ARG A 157 2.66 3.50 -12.23
C ARG A 157 2.48 3.25 -10.75
N ARG A 158 2.74 4.25 -9.92
CA ARG A 158 2.47 4.17 -8.48
C ARG A 158 0.97 4.00 -8.21
N PHE A 159 0.67 3.44 -7.05
CA PHE A 159 -0.70 3.41 -6.55
C PHE A 159 -1.11 4.84 -6.17
N ALA A 160 -2.20 5.33 -6.77
CA ALA A 160 -2.73 6.67 -6.53
C ALA A 160 -4.08 6.58 -5.78
N GLU A 161 -5.18 6.62 -6.53
CA GLU A 161 -6.53 6.62 -5.96
C GLU A 161 -6.96 5.26 -5.41
N ARG A 162 -6.48 4.16 -6.04
CA ARG A 162 -6.76 2.79 -5.61
C ARG A 162 -5.47 2.13 -5.16
N ARG A 163 -5.50 1.62 -3.92
CA ARG A 163 -4.38 0.89 -3.33
C ARG A 163 -4.75 -0.57 -3.16
N PRO A 164 -3.87 -1.50 -3.50
CA PRO A 164 -4.02 -2.90 -3.13
C PRO A 164 -3.70 -3.10 -1.65
N HIS A 165 -4.12 -4.25 -1.08
CA HIS A 165 -3.98 -4.48 0.36
C HIS A 165 -3.34 -5.82 0.72
N SER A 166 -3.06 -6.69 -0.24
CA SER A 166 -2.43 -7.99 0.06
C SER A 166 -1.64 -8.55 -1.11
N VAL A 167 -0.85 -9.57 -0.80
CA VAL A 167 -0.25 -10.49 -1.78
C VAL A 167 -0.79 -11.89 -1.49
N ILE A 168 -1.36 -12.55 -2.50
CA ILE A 168 -1.76 -13.96 -2.48
C ILE A 168 -0.65 -14.81 -3.07
N VAL A 169 -0.37 -15.94 -2.41
CA VAL A 169 0.44 -17.04 -2.95
C VAL A 169 -0.50 -18.11 -3.50
N HIS A 170 -0.27 -18.53 -4.74
CA HIS A 170 -1.07 -19.49 -5.49
C HIS A 170 -0.35 -20.81 -5.71
N ALA A 171 -1.12 -21.85 -6.06
CA ALA A 171 -0.62 -23.20 -6.22
C ALA A 171 0.27 -23.40 -7.46
N ASP A 172 0.05 -22.64 -8.51
CA ASP A 172 0.72 -22.82 -9.81
C ASP A 172 1.34 -21.49 -10.27
N HIS A 173 2.35 -21.56 -11.15
CA HIS A 173 2.82 -20.36 -11.85
C HIS A 173 1.71 -19.76 -12.70
N THR A 174 1.76 -18.45 -12.90
CA THR A 174 0.75 -17.70 -13.62
C THR A 174 0.70 -18.09 -15.10
N HIS A 175 -0.48 -18.45 -15.57
CA HIS A 175 -0.74 -18.67 -16.99
C HIS A 175 -0.80 -17.36 -17.76
N THR A 176 -0.31 -17.38 -19.00
CA THR A 176 -0.26 -16.19 -19.88
C THR A 176 -1.13 -16.30 -21.13
N GLY A 177 -1.67 -17.49 -21.40
CA GLY A 177 -2.47 -17.77 -22.60
C GLY A 177 -3.88 -17.16 -22.54
N ALA A 178 -4.44 -16.88 -23.70
CA ALA A 178 -5.81 -16.38 -23.83
C ALA A 178 -6.82 -17.34 -23.15
N GLY A 179 -7.78 -16.77 -22.42
CA GLY A 179 -8.77 -17.51 -21.63
C GLY A 179 -8.27 -18.04 -20.29
N HIS A 180 -6.95 -17.99 -20.03
CA HIS A 180 -6.32 -18.44 -18.81
C HIS A 180 -5.34 -17.42 -18.22
N ALA A 181 -5.12 -16.30 -18.89
CA ALA A 181 -4.18 -15.28 -18.45
C ALA A 181 -4.49 -14.82 -17.01
N GLY A 182 -3.45 -14.72 -16.19
CA GLY A 182 -3.57 -14.37 -14.78
C GLY A 182 -3.97 -15.51 -13.85
N GLN A 183 -4.46 -16.64 -14.33
CA GLN A 183 -4.79 -17.79 -13.48
C GLN A 183 -3.52 -18.45 -12.96
N ALA A 184 -3.54 -18.81 -11.67
CA ALA A 184 -2.42 -19.49 -11.01
C ALA A 184 -2.88 -20.59 -10.02
N GLY A 185 -4.06 -21.15 -10.26
CA GLY A 185 -4.64 -22.19 -9.40
C GLY A 185 -5.17 -21.69 -8.05
N PRO A 186 -5.40 -22.61 -7.09
CA PRO A 186 -5.92 -22.28 -5.77
C PRO A 186 -5.08 -21.24 -5.02
N ARG A 187 -5.75 -20.45 -4.18
CA ARG A 187 -5.13 -19.48 -3.27
C ARG A 187 -4.68 -20.21 -2.01
N LEU A 188 -3.37 -20.28 -1.80
CA LEU A 188 -2.77 -21.06 -0.71
C LEU A 188 -2.52 -20.24 0.55
N ALA A 189 -2.13 -18.99 0.36
CA ALA A 189 -1.79 -18.11 1.47
C ALA A 189 -1.93 -16.63 1.08
N CYS A 190 -2.01 -15.76 2.09
CA CYS A 190 -2.17 -14.33 1.93
C CYS A 190 -1.30 -13.59 2.95
N ILE A 191 -0.67 -12.49 2.54
CA ILE A 191 0.00 -11.55 3.45
C ILE A 191 -0.58 -10.15 3.23
N ASN A 192 -0.97 -9.47 4.33
CA ASN A 192 -1.43 -8.09 4.31
C ASN A 192 -0.27 -7.14 4.05
N VAL A 193 -0.50 -6.16 3.20
CA VAL A 193 0.45 -5.10 2.84
C VAL A 193 -0.30 -3.78 2.73
N ASP A 194 0.16 -2.76 3.41
CA ASP A 194 -0.40 -1.41 3.35
C ASP A 194 0.33 -0.59 2.26
N PHE A 195 0.05 -0.90 0.99
CA PHE A 195 0.71 -0.31 -0.17
C PHE A 195 0.53 1.21 -0.30
#